data_5ddbaab5dba30a46cd9d4e3200715996
#
_entry.id   5ddbaab5dba30a46cd9d4e3200715996
#
_cell.length_a   1.000
_cell.length_b   1.000
_cell.length_c   1.000
_cell.angle_alpha   90.00
_cell.angle_beta   90.00
_cell.angle_gamma   90.00
#
_symmetry.space_group_name_H-M   'P 1'
#
loop_
_entity.id
_entity.type
_entity.pdbx_description
1 polymer ?
#
loop_
_entity_poly.entity_id
_entity_poly.type
_entity_poly.pdbx_seq_one_letter_code
_entity_poly.pdbx_strand_id
1 'polypeptide(L)'
;MAGYQGADRGMSKPGLTMIAARARNGVIGHQNRMPWHLPEDLKHFRQQTMGHVVLLGRKTWESIGRPLPGRRMVVISRQSLTLPEGVEQAASPDEAIARHAAEDEIMVMGGAQIYEQTWSRADRLLLTEIALDPPGDAWLAAPDPTQWQEVSRQDGTSQDGVAYAFIEYRRRRVEA
;
A
#
# COMPACT_ATOMS: atom_id res chain seq x y z
N MET A 1 3.29 27.53 -10.69
CA MET A 1 3.24 26.81 -10.89
C MET A 1 3.86 26.04 -10.99
N ALA A 2 4.15 26.09 -11.11
CA ALA A 2 4.69 25.30 -11.56
C ALA A 2 4.76 24.24 -11.04
N GLY A 3 5.06 24.31 -10.28
CA GLY A 3 5.25 23.26 -9.86
C GLY A 3 4.41 22.38 -9.89
N TYR A 4 3.54 22.66 -9.71
CA TYR A 4 2.83 21.80 -9.64
C TYR A 4 2.91 21.08 -10.61
N GLN A 5 3.34 21.53 -11.38
CA GLN A 5 3.40 20.82 -12.31
C GLN A 5 3.94 19.60 -12.10
N GLY A 6 4.67 19.40 -11.11
CA GLY A 6 5.15 18.15 -10.83
C GLY A 6 4.14 17.13 -10.81
N ALA A 7 3.06 17.43 -10.25
CA ALA A 7 2.04 16.46 -10.12
C ALA A 7 1.57 15.98 -11.44
N ASP A 8 1.76 16.81 -12.42
CA ASP A 8 1.27 16.41 -13.66
C ASP A 8 2.19 15.62 -14.44
N ARG A 9 3.31 15.29 -13.98
CA ARG A 9 4.25 14.63 -14.72
C ARG A 9 3.86 13.34 -15.20
N GLY A 10 2.80 13.25 -15.93
CA GLY A 10 2.36 12.03 -16.52
C GLY A 10 1.61 11.09 -15.60
N MET A 11 1.40 11.45 -14.37
CA MET A 11 0.58 10.64 -13.49
C MET A 11 -0.87 10.98 -13.75
N SER A 12 -1.69 9.96 -13.95
CA SER A 12 -3.13 10.17 -14.06
C SER A 12 -3.70 10.40 -12.68
N LYS A 13 -4.77 11.14 -12.61
CA LYS A 13 -5.47 11.39 -11.37
C LYS A 13 -6.66 10.43 -11.25
N PRO A 14 -6.86 9.82 -10.08
CA PRO A 14 -6.00 9.97 -8.92
C PRO A 14 -4.71 9.19 -9.08
N GLY A 15 -3.66 9.62 -8.45
CA GLY A 15 -2.45 8.82 -8.34
C GLY A 15 -2.73 7.60 -7.49
N LEU A 16 -2.09 6.48 -7.79
CA LEU A 16 -2.30 5.25 -7.03
C LEU A 16 -0.98 4.84 -6.40
N THR A 17 -0.97 4.77 -5.07
CA THR A 17 0.21 4.42 -4.29
C THR A 17 -0.04 3.15 -3.53
N MET A 18 0.83 2.16 -3.71
CA MET A 18 0.78 0.96 -2.88
C MET A 18 1.68 1.18 -1.68
N ILE A 19 1.23 0.76 -0.51
CA ILE A 19 2.04 0.81 0.70
C ILE A 19 2.09 -0.60 1.28
N ALA A 20 3.30 -1.09 1.53
CA ALA A 20 3.51 -2.48 1.95
C ALA A 20 4.74 -2.58 2.83
N ALA A 21 4.74 -3.59 3.72
CA ALA A 21 5.92 -3.99 4.45
C ALA A 21 6.27 -5.41 4.01
N ARG A 22 7.54 -5.66 3.76
CA ARG A 22 7.98 -6.89 3.13
C ARG A 22 9.24 -7.38 3.82
N ALA A 23 9.25 -8.65 4.23
CA ALA A 23 10.44 -9.27 4.79
C ALA A 23 11.47 -9.53 3.69
N ARG A 24 12.71 -9.74 4.10
CA ARG A 24 13.81 -9.98 3.16
C ARG A 24 13.53 -11.16 2.23
N ASN A 25 12.83 -12.19 2.72
CA ASN A 25 12.47 -13.35 1.89
C ASN A 25 11.19 -13.14 1.07
N GLY A 26 10.63 -11.93 1.07
CA GLY A 26 9.44 -11.62 0.28
C GLY A 26 8.12 -11.77 1.01
N VAL A 27 8.13 -12.29 2.23
CA VAL A 27 6.89 -12.53 2.97
C VAL A 27 6.25 -11.21 3.38
N ILE A 28 4.93 -11.11 3.19
CA ILE A 28 4.15 -9.96 3.64
C ILE A 28 3.01 -10.37 4.57
N GLY A 29 2.79 -11.66 4.76
CA GLY A 29 1.74 -12.11 5.66
C GLY A 29 1.86 -13.58 5.99
N HIS A 30 1.25 -13.97 7.10
CA HIS A 30 1.17 -15.35 7.57
C HIS A 30 -0.12 -15.47 8.36
N GLN A 31 -1.03 -16.35 7.92
CA GLN A 31 -2.32 -16.57 8.57
C GLN A 31 -3.07 -15.25 8.82
N ASN A 32 -3.14 -14.42 7.79
CA ASN A 32 -3.81 -13.12 7.79
C ASN A 32 -3.21 -12.11 8.76
N ARG A 33 -1.96 -12.27 9.16
CA ARG A 33 -1.27 -11.33 10.04
C ARG A 33 0.11 -11.05 9.50
N MET A 34 0.69 -9.92 9.91
CA MET A 34 2.09 -9.66 9.63
C MET A 34 2.92 -10.46 10.62
N PRO A 35 3.92 -11.23 10.16
CA PRO A 35 4.68 -12.11 11.05
C PRO A 35 5.78 -11.41 11.82
N TRP A 36 5.64 -10.10 12.05
CA TRP A 36 6.58 -9.31 12.85
C TRP A 36 5.81 -8.25 13.61
N HIS A 37 6.47 -7.69 14.62
CA HIS A 37 5.94 -6.54 15.34
C HIS A 37 6.96 -5.42 15.21
N LEU A 38 6.60 -4.38 14.45
CA LEU A 38 7.51 -3.27 14.16
C LEU A 38 6.73 -1.97 14.33
N PRO A 39 6.72 -1.42 15.57
CA PRO A 39 5.94 -0.21 15.83
C PRO A 39 6.34 0.98 14.95
N GLU A 40 7.61 1.04 14.57
CA GLU A 40 8.10 2.11 13.70
C GLU A 40 7.39 2.06 12.35
N ASP A 41 7.12 0.84 11.84
CA ASP A 41 6.42 0.71 10.58
C ASP A 41 4.93 1.04 10.72
N LEU A 42 4.32 0.68 11.84
CA LEU A 42 2.92 1.04 12.07
C LEU A 42 2.76 2.56 12.10
N LYS A 43 3.69 3.26 12.72
CA LYS A 43 3.68 4.72 12.75
C LYS A 43 3.86 5.29 11.36
N HIS A 44 4.79 4.75 10.60
CA HIS A 44 5.04 5.18 9.22
C HIS A 44 3.78 4.97 8.36
N PHE A 45 3.16 3.80 8.47
CA PHE A 45 1.93 3.51 7.75
C PHE A 45 0.84 4.53 8.08
N ARG A 46 0.67 4.83 9.36
CA ARG A 46 -0.33 5.79 9.77
C ARG A 46 -0.05 7.16 9.18
N GLN A 47 1.19 7.61 9.23
CA GLN A 47 1.56 8.92 8.70
C GLN A 47 1.32 9.02 7.20
N GLN A 48 1.63 7.95 6.47
CA GLN A 48 1.51 7.98 5.02
C GLN A 48 0.07 7.85 4.54
N THR A 49 -0.79 7.18 5.30
CA THR A 49 -2.17 6.95 4.87
C THR A 49 -3.17 7.95 5.43
N MET A 50 -2.78 8.75 6.43
CA MET A 50 -3.72 9.66 7.09
C MET A 50 -4.32 10.64 6.10
N GLY A 51 -5.63 10.79 6.15
CA GLY A 51 -6.37 11.71 5.26
C GLY A 51 -6.69 11.14 3.89
N HIS A 52 -6.26 9.91 3.59
CA HIS A 52 -6.45 9.35 2.25
C HIS A 52 -7.57 8.32 2.20
N VAL A 53 -8.04 8.08 0.99
CA VAL A 53 -8.85 6.90 0.69
C VAL A 53 -7.90 5.71 0.63
N VAL A 54 -8.27 4.61 1.29
CA VAL A 54 -7.42 3.43 1.39
C VAL A 54 -8.18 2.22 0.90
N LEU A 55 -7.63 1.50 -0.07
CA LEU A 55 -8.22 0.28 -0.59
C LEU A 55 -7.57 -0.92 0.07
N LEU A 56 -8.39 -1.91 0.43
CA LEU A 56 -7.88 -3.13 1.05
C LEU A 56 -8.81 -4.29 0.74
N GLY A 57 -8.28 -5.51 0.79
CA GLY A 57 -9.08 -6.70 0.58
C GLY A 57 -9.86 -7.10 1.83
N ARG A 58 -10.80 -8.02 1.64
CA ARG A 58 -11.66 -8.47 2.73
C ARG A 58 -10.88 -9.09 3.89
N LYS A 59 -9.91 -9.96 3.58
CA LYS A 59 -9.14 -10.62 4.65
C LYS A 59 -8.31 -9.63 5.44
N THR A 60 -7.76 -8.62 4.77
CA THR A 60 -7.02 -7.56 5.45
C THR A 60 -7.96 -6.76 6.34
N TRP A 61 -9.17 -6.47 5.86
CA TRP A 61 -10.17 -5.79 6.67
C TRP A 61 -10.50 -6.60 7.92
N GLU A 62 -10.71 -7.91 7.76
CA GLU A 62 -11.04 -8.78 8.89
C GLU A 62 -9.90 -8.85 9.90
N SER A 63 -8.66 -8.82 9.41
CA SER A 63 -7.49 -8.83 10.28
C SER A 63 -7.40 -7.56 11.13
N ILE A 64 -7.72 -6.39 10.54
CA ILE A 64 -7.71 -5.14 11.26
C ILE A 64 -8.89 -5.06 12.23
N GLY A 65 -10.06 -5.47 11.78
CA GLY A 65 -11.25 -5.61 12.61
C GLY A 65 -11.96 -4.33 13.00
N ARG A 66 -11.50 -3.17 12.53
CA ARG A 66 -12.11 -1.88 12.88
C ARG A 66 -11.71 -0.82 11.88
N PRO A 67 -12.51 0.25 11.75
CA PRO A 67 -12.11 1.37 10.88
C PRO A 67 -10.85 2.04 11.41
N LEU A 68 -10.00 2.49 10.49
CA LEU A 68 -8.81 3.24 10.85
C LEU A 68 -9.17 4.73 10.90
N PRO A 69 -8.95 5.40 12.05
CA PRO A 69 -9.33 6.80 12.18
C PRO A 69 -8.61 7.69 11.17
N GLY A 70 -9.35 8.63 10.60
CA GLY A 70 -8.77 9.61 9.67
C GLY A 70 -8.55 9.11 8.27
N ARG A 71 -8.97 7.89 7.95
CA ARG A 71 -8.83 7.32 6.62
C ARG A 71 -10.18 6.83 6.13
N ARG A 72 -10.43 6.98 4.83
CA ARG A 72 -11.69 6.49 4.24
C ARG A 72 -11.40 5.14 3.61
N MET A 73 -11.92 4.08 4.21
CA MET A 73 -11.60 2.71 3.80
C MET A 73 -12.61 2.20 2.81
N VAL A 74 -12.12 1.54 1.76
CA VAL A 74 -12.95 0.86 0.77
C VAL A 74 -12.50 -0.59 0.73
N VAL A 75 -13.37 -1.51 1.16
CA VAL A 75 -13.05 -2.93 1.17
C VAL A 75 -13.42 -3.51 -0.18
N ILE A 76 -12.47 -4.14 -0.83
CA ILE A 76 -12.66 -4.73 -2.15
C ILE A 76 -13.12 -6.17 -1.96
N SER A 77 -14.34 -6.47 -2.37
CA SER A 77 -14.89 -7.82 -2.27
C SER A 77 -16.14 -7.94 -3.14
N ARG A 78 -16.33 -9.10 -3.72
CA ARG A 78 -17.55 -9.39 -4.45
C ARG A 78 -18.59 -10.03 -3.56
N GLN A 79 -18.22 -10.42 -2.34
CA GLN A 79 -19.16 -10.97 -1.39
C GLN A 79 -19.91 -9.82 -0.74
N SER A 80 -21.17 -10.07 -0.40
CA SER A 80 -21.96 -9.08 0.35
C SER A 80 -21.43 -9.03 1.77
N LEU A 81 -20.97 -7.87 2.20
CA LEU A 81 -20.38 -7.67 3.51
C LEU A 81 -21.23 -6.75 4.35
N THR A 82 -21.23 -6.97 5.67
CA THR A 82 -21.81 -6.03 6.60
C THR A 82 -20.67 -5.23 7.19
N LEU A 83 -20.60 -3.95 6.82
CA LEU A 83 -19.51 -3.07 7.23
C LEU A 83 -20.04 -1.95 8.11
N PRO A 84 -19.21 -1.45 9.04
CA PRO A 84 -19.64 -0.35 9.88
C PRO A 84 -19.82 0.94 9.07
N GLU A 85 -20.54 1.89 9.67
CA GLU A 85 -20.77 3.16 9.03
C GLU A 85 -19.44 3.81 8.67
N GLY A 86 -19.35 4.41 7.49
CA GLY A 86 -18.14 5.09 7.05
C GLY A 86 -17.16 4.19 6.31
N VAL A 87 -17.38 2.87 6.31
CA VAL A 87 -16.53 1.95 5.55
C VAL A 87 -17.30 1.52 4.32
N GLU A 88 -16.71 1.73 3.15
CA GLU A 88 -17.35 1.44 1.88
C GLU A 88 -16.95 0.07 1.37
N GLN A 89 -17.72 -0.44 0.43
CA GLN A 89 -17.39 -1.66 -0.28
C GLN A 89 -17.41 -1.38 -1.78
N ALA A 90 -16.47 -1.97 -2.51
CA ALA A 90 -16.47 -1.96 -3.95
C ALA A 90 -16.15 -3.36 -4.45
N ALA A 91 -16.64 -3.73 -5.63
CA ALA A 91 -16.43 -5.06 -6.16
C ALA A 91 -15.04 -5.24 -6.75
N SER A 92 -14.37 -4.15 -7.11
CA SER A 92 -13.03 -4.19 -7.71
C SER A 92 -12.27 -2.93 -7.36
N PRO A 93 -10.94 -2.96 -7.49
CA PRO A 93 -10.16 -1.73 -7.33
C PRO A 93 -10.58 -0.66 -8.35
N ASP A 94 -10.89 -1.04 -9.58
CA ASP A 94 -11.31 -0.08 -10.60
C ASP A 94 -12.58 0.65 -10.20
N GLU A 95 -13.53 -0.07 -9.63
CA GLU A 95 -14.77 0.56 -9.17
C GLU A 95 -14.47 1.56 -8.05
N ALA A 96 -13.62 1.19 -7.09
CA ALA A 96 -13.27 2.07 -5.99
C ALA A 96 -12.54 3.33 -6.49
N ILE A 97 -11.62 3.16 -7.43
CA ILE A 97 -10.86 4.28 -7.98
C ILE A 97 -11.80 5.22 -8.76
N ALA A 98 -12.72 4.67 -9.54
CA ALA A 98 -13.68 5.50 -10.28
C ALA A 98 -14.59 6.29 -9.34
N ARG A 99 -15.00 5.66 -8.24
CA ARG A 99 -15.86 6.33 -7.25
C ARG A 99 -15.15 7.51 -6.59
N HIS A 100 -13.84 7.40 -6.43
CA HIS A 100 -13.02 8.40 -5.76
C HIS A 100 -12.10 9.14 -6.74
N ALA A 101 -12.55 9.33 -7.96
CA ALA A 101 -11.75 9.92 -9.02
C ALA A 101 -11.31 11.36 -8.73
N ALA A 102 -11.98 12.05 -7.82
CA ALA A 102 -11.62 13.42 -7.47
C ALA A 102 -10.43 13.51 -6.51
N GLU A 103 -10.01 12.39 -5.93
CA GLU A 103 -8.88 12.40 -5.00
C GLU A 103 -7.58 12.61 -5.75
N ASP A 104 -6.63 13.27 -5.12
CA ASP A 104 -5.30 13.40 -5.70
C ASP A 104 -4.56 12.08 -5.65
N GLU A 105 -4.73 11.32 -4.57
CA GLU A 105 -4.00 10.08 -4.38
C GLU A 105 -4.86 9.09 -3.61
N ILE A 106 -4.85 7.84 -4.05
CA ILE A 106 -5.51 6.73 -3.35
C ILE A 106 -4.43 5.75 -2.93
N MET A 107 -4.51 5.24 -1.69
CA MET A 107 -3.53 4.32 -1.15
C MET A 107 -4.08 2.90 -1.22
N VAL A 108 -3.21 1.91 -1.46
CA VAL A 108 -3.58 0.50 -1.47
C VAL A 108 -2.76 -0.19 -0.39
N MET A 109 -3.44 -0.82 0.56
CA MET A 109 -2.76 -1.42 1.71
C MET A 109 -2.80 -2.95 1.75
N GLY A 110 -3.22 -3.59 0.66
CA GLY A 110 -3.11 -5.05 0.55
C GLY A 110 -4.43 -5.76 0.72
N GLY A 111 -4.44 -7.07 0.87
CA GLY A 111 -3.24 -7.94 0.82
C GLY A 111 -2.74 -8.29 -0.58
N ALA A 112 -2.12 -9.46 -0.66
CA ALA A 112 -1.39 -9.86 -1.86
C ALA A 112 -2.23 -9.78 -3.13
N GLN A 113 -3.48 -10.22 -3.08
CA GLN A 113 -4.33 -10.19 -4.26
C GLN A 113 -4.64 -8.76 -4.70
N ILE A 114 -4.84 -7.86 -3.77
CA ILE A 114 -5.13 -6.47 -4.11
C ILE A 114 -3.88 -5.79 -4.65
N TYR A 115 -2.71 -6.09 -4.09
CA TYR A 115 -1.46 -5.58 -4.66
C TYR A 115 -1.30 -6.07 -6.10
N GLU A 116 -1.59 -7.36 -6.35
CA GLU A 116 -1.46 -7.91 -7.69
C GLU A 116 -2.40 -7.23 -8.66
N GLN A 117 -3.65 -6.99 -8.26
CA GLN A 117 -4.65 -6.38 -9.13
C GLN A 117 -4.35 -4.92 -9.43
N THR A 118 -3.58 -4.23 -8.58
CA THR A 118 -3.31 -2.81 -8.74
C THR A 118 -1.87 -2.53 -9.18
N TRP A 119 -1.03 -3.57 -9.27
CA TRP A 119 0.40 -3.39 -9.54
C TRP A 119 0.68 -2.59 -10.80
N SER A 120 0.00 -2.93 -11.88
CA SER A 120 0.26 -2.27 -13.17
C SER A 120 -0.25 -0.84 -13.22
N ARG A 121 -1.18 -0.48 -12.32
CA ARG A 121 -1.72 0.89 -12.27
C ARG A 121 -1.00 1.77 -11.29
N ALA A 122 -0.25 1.20 -10.36
CA ALA A 122 0.37 1.98 -9.30
C ALA A 122 1.46 2.87 -9.87
N ASP A 123 1.49 4.12 -9.42
CA ASP A 123 2.47 5.10 -9.84
C ASP A 123 3.62 5.19 -8.86
N ARG A 124 3.36 4.80 -7.63
CA ARG A 124 4.26 5.00 -6.51
C ARG A 124 4.14 3.80 -5.58
N LEU A 125 5.24 3.41 -4.99
CA LEU A 125 5.28 2.30 -4.05
C LEU A 125 6.05 2.75 -2.82
N LEU A 126 5.40 2.69 -1.66
CA LEU A 126 6.05 2.93 -0.38
C LEU A 126 6.28 1.56 0.24
N LEU A 127 7.51 1.10 0.25
CA LEU A 127 7.85 -0.25 0.68
C LEU A 127 8.76 -0.19 1.89
N THR A 128 8.37 -0.90 2.96
CA THR A 128 9.26 -1.10 4.11
C THR A 128 9.92 -2.46 3.93
N GLU A 129 11.24 -2.48 3.80
CA GLU A 129 11.99 -3.73 3.75
C GLU A 129 12.48 -4.05 5.15
N ILE A 130 12.22 -5.27 5.60
CA ILE A 130 12.51 -5.68 6.96
C ILE A 130 13.50 -6.84 6.92
N ALA A 131 14.59 -6.74 7.67
CA ALA A 131 15.67 -7.72 7.65
C ALA A 131 15.31 -8.95 8.50
N LEU A 132 14.26 -9.63 8.10
CA LEU A 132 13.78 -10.87 8.72
C LEU A 132 13.43 -11.83 7.61
N ASP A 133 13.45 -13.14 7.92
CA ASP A 133 13.08 -14.19 6.98
C ASP A 133 12.05 -15.11 7.62
N PRO A 134 10.87 -14.60 8.00
CA PRO A 134 9.87 -15.43 8.68
C PRO A 134 9.18 -16.39 7.71
N PRO A 135 8.56 -17.45 8.21
CA PRO A 135 7.65 -18.21 7.38
C PRO A 135 6.43 -17.38 7.03
N GLY A 136 5.81 -17.66 5.91
CA GLY A 136 4.62 -16.92 5.51
C GLY A 136 3.84 -17.63 4.43
N ASP A 137 2.63 -17.12 4.16
CA ASP A 137 1.75 -17.67 3.14
C ASP A 137 1.30 -16.58 2.14
N ALA A 138 1.82 -15.38 2.26
CA ALA A 138 1.59 -14.30 1.32
C ALA A 138 2.91 -13.62 1.03
N TRP A 139 3.18 -13.35 -0.24
CA TRP A 139 4.45 -12.81 -0.68
C TRP A 139 4.24 -11.66 -1.65
N LEU A 140 5.22 -10.78 -1.73
CA LEU A 140 5.27 -9.70 -2.70
C LEU A 140 6.66 -9.72 -3.34
N ALA A 141 6.71 -9.73 -4.66
CA ALA A 141 7.99 -9.72 -5.36
C ALA A 141 8.68 -8.37 -5.19
N ALA A 142 10.00 -8.37 -5.24
CA ALA A 142 10.76 -7.12 -5.20
C ALA A 142 10.43 -6.29 -6.45
N PRO A 143 10.42 -4.96 -6.32
CA PRO A 143 10.17 -4.12 -7.49
C PRO A 143 11.24 -4.31 -8.55
N ASP A 144 10.81 -4.48 -9.80
CA ASP A 144 11.72 -4.65 -10.93
C ASP A 144 12.39 -3.31 -11.23
N PRO A 145 13.72 -3.23 -11.18
CA PRO A 145 14.40 -1.95 -11.40
C PRO A 145 14.20 -1.37 -12.80
N THR A 146 13.78 -2.19 -13.78
CA THR A 146 13.49 -1.67 -15.11
C THR A 146 12.15 -0.93 -15.15
N GLN A 147 11.27 -1.19 -14.17
CA GLN A 147 9.96 -0.57 -14.12
C GLN A 147 9.83 0.43 -12.99
N TRP A 148 10.64 0.29 -11.95
CA TRP A 148 10.55 1.13 -10.76
C TRP A 148 11.89 1.76 -10.46
N GLN A 149 11.86 3.04 -10.09
CA GLN A 149 13.07 3.75 -9.67
C GLN A 149 12.98 4.05 -8.19
N GLU A 150 14.01 3.67 -7.44
CA GLU A 150 14.10 4.05 -6.03
C GLU A 150 14.42 5.53 -5.97
N VAL A 151 13.56 6.32 -5.34
CA VAL A 151 13.75 7.77 -5.26
C VAL A 151 14.11 8.25 -3.87
N SER A 152 13.87 7.44 -2.82
CA SER A 152 14.34 7.79 -1.48
C SER A 152 14.44 6.53 -0.64
N ARG A 153 15.31 6.57 0.36
CA ARG A 153 15.51 5.46 1.29
C ARG A 153 15.89 6.02 2.65
N GLN A 154 15.25 5.52 3.68
CA GLN A 154 15.57 5.88 5.05
C GLN A 154 15.76 4.59 5.83
N ASP A 155 17.00 4.30 6.23
CA ASP A 155 17.31 3.11 7.01
C ASP A 155 17.06 3.37 8.48
N GLY A 156 16.72 2.31 9.21
CA GLY A 156 16.50 2.41 10.65
C GLY A 156 16.73 1.06 11.33
N THR A 157 16.69 1.08 12.64
CA THR A 157 16.75 -0.13 13.44
C THR A 157 15.70 0.00 14.53
N SER A 158 14.89 -1.06 14.69
CA SER A 158 13.82 -1.03 15.69
C SER A 158 14.38 -1.15 17.11
N GLN A 159 13.51 -0.92 18.09
CA GLN A 159 13.90 -1.10 19.48
C GLN A 159 14.43 -2.50 19.75
N ASP A 160 13.90 -3.49 19.06
CA ASP A 160 14.31 -4.87 19.24
C ASP A 160 15.49 -5.27 18.36
N GLY A 161 16.12 -4.29 17.71
CA GLY A 161 17.33 -4.55 16.93
C GLY A 161 17.10 -5.04 15.51
N VAL A 162 15.90 -4.92 14.98
CA VAL A 162 15.59 -5.36 13.61
C VAL A 162 15.88 -4.21 12.65
N ALA A 163 16.73 -4.46 11.65
CA ALA A 163 17.01 -3.44 10.64
C ALA A 163 15.87 -3.36 9.65
N TYR A 164 15.54 -2.14 9.24
CA TYR A 164 14.50 -1.92 8.24
C TYR A 164 14.85 -0.70 7.41
N ALA A 165 14.17 -0.54 6.28
CA ALA A 165 14.31 0.64 5.44
C ALA A 165 12.95 1.04 4.91
N PHE A 166 12.65 2.34 4.97
CA PHE A 166 11.48 2.91 4.30
C PHE A 166 11.94 3.39 2.95
N ILE A 167 11.38 2.82 1.88
CA ILE A 167 11.84 3.10 0.52
C ILE A 167 10.67 3.59 -0.30
N GLU A 168 10.88 4.67 -1.03
CA GLU A 168 9.89 5.12 -1.99
C GLU A 168 10.38 4.81 -3.38
N TYR A 169 9.52 4.16 -4.17
CA TYR A 169 9.75 3.90 -5.59
C TYR A 169 8.75 4.68 -6.41
N ARG A 170 9.17 5.12 -7.58
CA ARG A 170 8.29 5.71 -8.59
C ARG A 170 8.36 4.89 -9.84
N ARG A 171 7.23 4.74 -10.52
CA ARG A 171 7.22 3.96 -11.76
C ARG A 171 8.00 4.73 -12.83
N ARG A 172 8.86 4.03 -13.54
CA ARG A 172 9.58 4.64 -14.64
C ARG A 172 8.64 4.87 -15.79
N ARG A 173 8.80 6.00 -16.46
CA ARG A 173 7.97 6.28 -17.61
C ARG A 173 8.54 5.58 -18.81
N VAL A 174 7.62 5.12 -19.67
CA VAL A 174 8.01 4.60 -20.96
C VAL A 174 8.05 5.78 -21.90
N GLU A 175 9.19 5.99 -22.55
CA GLU A 175 9.28 7.07 -23.49
C GLU A 175 8.72 6.62 -24.82
N ALA A 176 7.93 7.47 -25.41
CA ALA A 176 7.30 7.13 -26.68
C ALA A 176 8.27 7.30 -27.85
#